data_eeb579f75d27a8b3b55ed8a45b793bb0
#
_entry.id   eeb579f75d27a8b3b55ed8a45b793bb0
#
_cell.length_a   1.000
_cell.length_b   1.000
_cell.length_c   1.000
_cell.angle_alpha   90.00
_cell.angle_beta   90.00
_cell.angle_gamma   90.00
#
_symmetry.space_group_name_H-M   'P 1'
#
loop_
_entity.id
_entity.type
_entity.pdbx_description
1 polymer ?
#
loop_
_entity_poly.entity_id
_entity_poly.type
_entity_poly.pdbx_seq_one_letter_code
_entity_poly.pdbx_strand_id
1 'polypeptide(L)'
;MGHDLGHAALALIATTTYYVAFLIFRASARRMEPLRGGRPFRVARLMLTDPLWLGGGLLLFLGLGYEIVAFSLLPLTVAQPIFAVGLVLLVAYAVWFLDERLAPREWASMALFVLATVLIGLSAGPAGEPVADATLLGTLAAPWPMLALCVPAFVIAALVWLVGDRKAGGRHARRLSGVAYGIGAGACAGLAEAGIRGIAIVHADTGDLRAVLESPYPYLTLGFAAIALGQLQVALQRCRVAIVAAVLTVIGRLYLIVSGTVLFDEEWPSEAGPFLLRTAGFALALTALALFPRYEQAPRPERVRQTA
;
A
#
# COMPACT_ATOMS: atom_id res chain seq x y z
N MET A 1 27.76 12.24 -9.04
CA MET A 1 26.63 12.55 -9.96
C MET A 1 26.19 11.38 -10.84
N GLY A 2 27.09 10.60 -11.48
CA GLY A 2 26.64 9.48 -12.33
C GLY A 2 26.04 8.29 -11.57
N HIS A 3 26.56 7.97 -10.39
CA HIS A 3 26.04 6.88 -9.54
C HIS A 3 24.66 7.19 -8.95
N ASP A 4 24.44 8.43 -8.54
CA ASP A 4 23.15 8.87 -7.94
C ASP A 4 22.01 8.81 -8.96
N LEU A 5 22.28 9.15 -10.22
CA LEU A 5 21.30 9.02 -11.32
C LEU A 5 20.94 7.56 -11.59
N GLY A 6 21.91 6.63 -11.50
CA GLY A 6 21.66 5.20 -11.65
C GLY A 6 20.74 4.64 -10.55
N HIS A 7 20.98 5.03 -9.32
CA HIS A 7 20.17 4.60 -8.17
C HIS A 7 18.73 5.19 -8.22
N ALA A 8 18.60 6.45 -8.62
CA ALA A 8 17.27 7.07 -8.82
C ALA A 8 16.50 6.41 -9.98
N ALA A 9 17.20 6.04 -11.07
CA ALA A 9 16.60 5.30 -12.17
C ALA A 9 16.12 3.91 -11.73
N LEU A 10 16.90 3.21 -10.89
CA LEU A 10 16.52 1.93 -10.33
C LEU A 10 15.23 2.02 -9.49
N ALA A 11 15.12 3.06 -8.64
CA ALA A 11 13.91 3.31 -7.85
C ALA A 11 12.69 3.62 -8.74
N LEU A 12 12.87 4.36 -9.84
CA LEU A 12 11.82 4.60 -10.83
C LEU A 12 11.39 3.33 -11.56
N ILE A 13 12.35 2.45 -11.94
CA ILE A 13 12.07 1.16 -12.55
C ILE A 13 11.28 0.29 -11.57
N ALA A 14 11.71 0.19 -10.31
CA ALA A 14 11.01 -0.53 -9.25
C ALA A 14 9.55 -0.08 -9.16
N THR A 15 9.34 1.22 -9.03
CA THR A 15 8.03 1.82 -8.90
C THR A 15 7.15 1.60 -10.13
N THR A 16 7.70 1.77 -11.33
CA THR A 16 6.97 1.55 -12.58
C THR A 16 6.55 0.08 -12.70
N THR A 17 7.46 -0.84 -12.40
CA THR A 17 7.20 -2.30 -12.44
C THR A 17 6.09 -2.68 -11.48
N TYR A 18 6.15 -2.16 -10.26
CA TYR A 18 5.13 -2.36 -9.23
C TYR A 18 3.74 -1.89 -9.69
N TYR A 19 3.66 -0.67 -10.26
CA TYR A 19 2.37 -0.14 -10.68
C TYR A 19 1.83 -0.76 -11.96
N VAL A 20 2.68 -1.23 -12.86
CA VAL A 20 2.25 -2.03 -14.01
C VAL A 20 1.61 -3.34 -13.54
N ALA A 21 2.13 -3.96 -12.47
CA ALA A 21 1.50 -5.12 -11.85
C ALA A 21 0.06 -4.83 -11.40
N PHE A 22 -0.19 -3.65 -10.82
CA PHE A 22 -1.56 -3.24 -10.43
C PHE A 22 -2.52 -3.15 -11.63
N LEU A 23 -2.04 -2.64 -12.78
CA LEU A 23 -2.85 -2.59 -14.00
C LEU A 23 -3.17 -3.99 -14.52
N ILE A 24 -2.21 -4.92 -14.45
CA ILE A 24 -2.40 -6.31 -14.80
C ILE A 24 -3.40 -6.98 -13.84
N PHE A 25 -3.28 -6.76 -12.54
CA PHE A 25 -4.25 -7.23 -11.56
C PHE A 25 -5.66 -6.70 -11.83
N ARG A 26 -5.78 -5.45 -12.25
CA ARG A 26 -7.07 -4.88 -12.66
C ARG A 26 -7.62 -5.55 -13.91
N ALA A 27 -6.78 -5.79 -14.91
CA ALA A 27 -7.17 -6.46 -16.14
C ALA A 27 -7.63 -7.91 -15.85
N SER A 28 -6.89 -8.62 -15.02
CA SER A 28 -7.24 -9.96 -14.51
C SER A 28 -8.57 -9.91 -13.74
N ALA A 29 -8.72 -8.99 -12.77
CA ALA A 29 -9.94 -8.84 -11.97
C ALA A 29 -11.21 -8.62 -12.82
N ARG A 30 -11.10 -7.90 -13.94
CA ARG A 30 -12.22 -7.67 -14.86
C ARG A 30 -12.66 -8.93 -15.63
N ARG A 31 -11.74 -9.88 -15.82
CA ARG A 31 -12.00 -11.13 -16.55
C ARG A 31 -12.50 -12.24 -15.64
N MET A 32 -12.19 -12.16 -14.34
CA MET A 32 -12.62 -13.14 -13.35
C MET A 32 -14.13 -13.05 -13.08
N GLU A 33 -14.69 -14.17 -12.64
CA GLU A 33 -16.03 -14.20 -12.07
C GLU A 33 -16.15 -13.19 -10.91
N PRO A 34 -17.38 -12.69 -10.59
CA PRO A 34 -17.59 -11.77 -9.48
C PRO A 34 -17.03 -12.33 -8.16
N LEU A 35 -15.99 -11.69 -7.66
CA LEU A 35 -15.31 -12.08 -6.43
C LEU A 35 -16.17 -11.68 -5.22
N ARG A 36 -16.39 -12.63 -4.32
CA ARG A 36 -17.06 -12.43 -3.05
C ARG A 36 -16.06 -12.58 -1.92
N GLY A 37 -15.87 -11.50 -1.14
CA GLY A 37 -14.92 -11.52 -0.02
C GLY A 37 -15.28 -12.54 1.07
N GLY A 38 -16.56 -12.87 1.22
CA GLY A 38 -17.00 -13.93 2.14
C GLY A 38 -16.53 -15.35 1.76
N ARG A 39 -15.81 -15.54 0.64
CA ARG A 39 -15.26 -16.83 0.20
C ARG A 39 -13.76 -16.70 -0.16
N PRO A 40 -12.89 -16.46 0.84
CA PRO A 40 -11.47 -16.16 0.59
C PRO A 40 -10.73 -17.29 -0.16
N PHE A 41 -11.01 -18.55 0.14
CA PHE A 41 -10.40 -19.69 -0.56
C PHE A 41 -10.80 -19.77 -2.04
N ARG A 42 -12.02 -19.37 -2.39
CA ARG A 42 -12.44 -19.30 -3.80
C ARG A 42 -11.73 -18.16 -4.52
N VAL A 43 -11.59 -17.02 -3.84
CA VAL A 43 -10.81 -15.87 -4.37
C VAL A 43 -9.37 -16.30 -4.63
N ALA A 44 -8.70 -16.90 -3.64
CA ALA A 44 -7.34 -17.40 -3.77
C ALA A 44 -7.20 -18.40 -4.93
N ARG A 45 -8.11 -19.35 -5.05
CA ARG A 45 -8.11 -20.32 -6.16
C ARG A 45 -8.23 -19.64 -7.52
N LEU A 46 -9.16 -18.70 -7.68
CA LEU A 46 -9.33 -17.97 -8.95
C LEU A 46 -8.10 -17.14 -9.31
N MET A 47 -7.45 -16.53 -8.32
CA MET A 47 -6.21 -15.81 -8.51
C MET A 47 -5.07 -16.72 -8.96
N LEU A 48 -4.84 -17.82 -8.26
CA LEU A 48 -3.76 -18.77 -8.54
C LEU A 48 -3.94 -19.58 -9.84
N THR A 49 -5.15 -19.63 -10.39
CA THR A 49 -5.43 -20.30 -11.68
C THR A 49 -5.45 -19.34 -12.87
N ASP A 50 -5.42 -18.03 -12.65
CA ASP A 50 -5.39 -17.04 -13.74
C ASP A 50 -3.94 -16.71 -14.12
N PRO A 51 -3.49 -17.06 -15.34
CA PRO A 51 -2.12 -16.79 -15.79
C PRO A 51 -1.79 -15.31 -15.86
N LEU A 52 -2.78 -14.46 -16.14
CA LEU A 52 -2.58 -13.01 -16.15
C LEU A 52 -2.31 -12.49 -14.74
N TRP A 53 -3.03 -13.00 -13.74
CA TRP A 53 -2.78 -12.66 -12.34
C TRP A 53 -1.39 -13.13 -11.88
N LEU A 54 -1.00 -14.36 -12.24
CA LEU A 54 0.33 -14.88 -11.92
C LEU A 54 1.44 -14.05 -12.56
N GLY A 55 1.27 -13.62 -13.82
CA GLY A 55 2.19 -12.69 -14.47
C GLY A 55 2.30 -11.35 -13.76
N GLY A 56 1.17 -10.78 -13.33
CA GLY A 56 1.13 -9.58 -12.48
C GLY A 56 1.81 -9.80 -11.13
N GLY A 57 1.60 -10.96 -10.51
CA GLY A 57 2.27 -11.35 -9.26
C GLY A 57 3.80 -11.43 -9.41
N LEU A 58 4.29 -12.08 -10.47
CA LEU A 58 5.72 -12.13 -10.75
C LEU A 58 6.30 -10.72 -10.94
N LEU A 59 5.60 -9.86 -11.68
CA LEU A 59 6.02 -8.48 -11.87
C LEU A 59 6.03 -7.68 -10.57
N LEU A 60 5.04 -7.90 -9.69
CA LEU A 60 5.01 -7.31 -8.34
C LEU A 60 6.24 -7.72 -7.53
N PHE A 61 6.58 -9.02 -7.51
CA PHE A 61 7.76 -9.51 -6.80
C PHE A 61 9.07 -8.96 -7.37
N LEU A 62 9.18 -8.82 -8.69
CA LEU A 62 10.32 -8.16 -9.31
C LEU A 62 10.41 -6.70 -8.91
N GLY A 63 9.29 -5.98 -8.90
CA GLY A 63 9.22 -4.59 -8.42
C GLY A 63 9.66 -4.44 -6.98
N LEU A 64 9.17 -5.31 -6.08
CA LEU A 64 9.60 -5.36 -4.68
C LEU A 64 11.09 -5.68 -4.53
N GLY A 65 11.63 -6.60 -5.34
CA GLY A 65 13.05 -6.90 -5.35
C GLY A 65 13.90 -5.68 -5.73
N TYR A 66 13.51 -4.95 -6.77
CA TYR A 66 14.16 -3.68 -7.15
C TYR A 66 13.99 -2.60 -6.09
N GLU A 67 12.85 -2.55 -5.39
CA GLU A 67 12.60 -1.63 -4.28
C GLU A 67 13.56 -1.89 -3.11
N ILE A 68 13.75 -3.15 -2.72
CA ILE A 68 14.69 -3.54 -1.66
C ILE A 68 16.11 -3.10 -2.03
N VAL A 69 16.55 -3.36 -3.27
CA VAL A 69 17.86 -2.92 -3.75
C VAL A 69 17.96 -1.39 -3.79
N ALA A 70 16.91 -0.69 -4.22
CA ALA A 70 16.91 0.78 -4.21
C ALA A 70 17.04 1.34 -2.80
N PHE A 71 16.36 0.75 -1.81
CA PHE A 71 16.48 1.16 -0.40
C PHE A 71 17.84 0.86 0.22
N SER A 72 18.57 -0.13 -0.26
CA SER A 72 19.94 -0.39 0.20
C SER A 72 20.96 0.61 -0.36
N LEU A 73 20.62 1.28 -1.47
CA LEU A 73 21.51 2.19 -2.19
C LEU A 73 21.16 3.67 -1.99
N LEU A 74 19.91 3.98 -1.64
CA LEU A 74 19.40 5.34 -1.50
C LEU A 74 18.96 5.62 -0.06
N PRO A 75 19.29 6.80 0.48
CA PRO A 75 18.69 7.26 1.71
C PRO A 75 17.17 7.33 1.58
N LEU A 76 16.46 7.01 2.66
CA LEU A 76 15.00 6.99 2.68
C LEU A 76 14.39 8.35 2.27
N THR A 77 15.06 9.44 2.61
CA THR A 77 14.71 10.82 2.24
C THR A 77 14.67 11.06 0.73
N VAL A 78 15.50 10.35 -0.04
CA VAL A 78 15.54 10.43 -1.52
C VAL A 78 14.60 9.40 -2.15
N ALA A 79 14.54 8.20 -1.60
CA ALA A 79 13.72 7.12 -2.13
C ALA A 79 12.20 7.42 -1.99
N GLN A 80 11.76 7.96 -0.87
CA GLN A 80 10.34 8.24 -0.60
C GLN A 80 9.68 9.17 -1.63
N PRO A 81 10.25 10.33 -2.02
CA PRO A 81 9.69 11.16 -3.08
C PRO A 81 9.62 10.44 -4.44
N ILE A 82 10.60 9.61 -4.77
CA ILE A 82 10.62 8.84 -6.03
C ILE A 82 9.44 7.85 -6.06
N PHE A 83 9.19 7.16 -4.95
CA PHE A 83 8.02 6.26 -4.86
C PHE A 83 6.69 7.01 -4.88
N ALA A 84 6.63 8.24 -4.37
CA ALA A 84 5.44 9.07 -4.49
C ALA A 84 5.14 9.47 -5.95
N VAL A 85 6.18 9.74 -6.75
CA VAL A 85 6.03 9.98 -8.20
C VAL A 85 5.42 8.77 -8.90
N GLY A 86 5.74 7.56 -8.48
CA GLY A 86 5.16 6.34 -9.03
C GLY A 86 3.64 6.28 -8.89
N LEU A 87 3.05 6.75 -7.79
CA LEU A 87 1.59 6.84 -7.66
C LEU A 87 1.01 7.81 -8.70
N VAL A 88 1.67 8.93 -8.97
CA VAL A 88 1.25 9.88 -10.02
C VAL A 88 1.29 9.20 -11.39
N LEU A 89 2.34 8.45 -11.67
CA LEU A 89 2.45 7.66 -12.90
C LEU A 89 1.34 6.62 -13.03
N LEU A 90 1.05 5.86 -11.96
CA LEU A 90 -0.07 4.91 -11.96
C LEU A 90 -1.39 5.58 -12.33
N VAL A 91 -1.64 6.75 -11.76
CA VAL A 91 -2.87 7.50 -12.03
C VAL A 91 -2.88 8.01 -13.47
N ALA A 92 -1.77 8.51 -13.97
CA ALA A 92 -1.65 8.88 -15.38
C ALA A 92 -1.96 7.67 -16.29
N TYR A 93 -1.39 6.50 -16.00
CA TYR A 93 -1.71 5.27 -16.71
C TYR A 93 -3.17 4.87 -16.58
N ALA A 94 -3.79 4.99 -15.41
CA ALA A 94 -5.20 4.67 -15.20
C ALA A 94 -6.10 5.59 -16.03
N VAL A 95 -5.77 6.87 -16.11
CA VAL A 95 -6.51 7.85 -16.94
C VAL A 95 -6.32 7.57 -18.43
N TRP A 96 -5.07 7.31 -18.88
CA TRP A 96 -4.77 7.19 -20.31
C TRP A 96 -5.15 5.82 -20.90
N PHE A 97 -4.92 4.73 -20.17
CA PHE A 97 -5.13 3.36 -20.67
C PHE A 97 -6.43 2.72 -20.20
N LEU A 98 -6.99 3.15 -19.06
CA LEU A 98 -8.22 2.57 -18.52
C LEU A 98 -9.43 3.50 -18.67
N ASP A 99 -9.25 4.68 -19.30
CA ASP A 99 -10.30 5.71 -19.47
C ASP A 99 -10.94 6.12 -18.13
N GLU A 100 -10.14 6.09 -17.02
CA GLU A 100 -10.63 6.50 -15.71
C GLU A 100 -10.73 8.04 -15.65
N ARG A 101 -11.93 8.55 -15.46
CA ARG A 101 -12.15 9.99 -15.25
C ARG A 101 -12.10 10.29 -13.77
N LEU A 102 -11.14 11.10 -13.37
CA LEU A 102 -10.97 11.54 -11.98
C LEU A 102 -11.67 12.88 -11.76
N ALA A 103 -12.37 12.99 -10.64
CA ALA A 103 -12.95 14.25 -10.21
C ALA A 103 -11.86 15.22 -9.72
N PRO A 104 -12.06 16.56 -9.80
CA PRO A 104 -11.07 17.53 -9.31
C PRO A 104 -10.61 17.28 -7.85
N ARG A 105 -11.52 16.83 -7.01
CA ARG A 105 -11.22 16.48 -5.61
C ARG A 105 -10.32 15.25 -5.48
N GLU A 106 -10.40 14.29 -6.40
CA GLU A 106 -9.53 13.11 -6.42
C GLU A 106 -8.10 13.51 -6.81
N TRP A 107 -7.97 14.45 -7.76
CA TRP A 107 -6.71 15.08 -8.07
C TRP A 107 -6.13 15.86 -6.87
N ALA A 108 -6.98 16.63 -6.17
CA ALA A 108 -6.56 17.33 -4.95
C ALA A 108 -6.12 16.35 -3.85
N SER A 109 -6.84 15.26 -3.65
CA SER A 109 -6.47 14.20 -2.70
C SER A 109 -5.10 13.59 -3.03
N MET A 110 -4.83 13.31 -4.32
CA MET A 110 -3.53 12.80 -4.74
C MET A 110 -2.40 13.80 -4.54
N ALA A 111 -2.63 15.07 -4.87
CA ALA A 111 -1.65 16.13 -4.64
C ALA A 111 -1.33 16.26 -3.14
N LEU A 112 -2.35 16.22 -2.28
CA LEU A 112 -2.17 16.20 -0.83
C LEU A 112 -1.39 14.98 -0.35
N PHE A 113 -1.64 13.81 -0.93
CA PHE A 113 -0.92 12.60 -0.57
C PHE A 113 0.56 12.67 -0.99
N VAL A 114 0.85 13.15 -2.20
CA VAL A 114 2.24 13.36 -2.65
C VAL A 114 2.94 14.35 -1.73
N LEU A 115 2.28 15.47 -1.39
CA LEU A 115 2.82 16.45 -0.45
C LEU A 115 3.05 15.83 0.94
N ALA A 116 2.11 15.05 1.44
CA ALA A 116 2.25 14.33 2.71
C ALA A 116 3.48 13.41 2.71
N THR A 117 3.68 12.65 1.63
CA THR A 117 4.84 11.75 1.50
C THR A 117 6.16 12.52 1.46
N VAL A 118 6.20 13.66 0.75
CA VAL A 118 7.37 14.53 0.71
C VAL A 118 7.69 15.10 2.10
N LEU A 119 6.68 15.61 2.83
CA LEU A 119 6.87 16.14 4.18
C LEU A 119 7.38 15.08 5.16
N ILE A 120 6.82 13.87 5.10
CA ILE A 120 7.28 12.74 5.90
C ILE A 120 8.72 12.37 5.54
N GLY A 121 9.05 12.33 4.24
CA GLY A 121 10.41 12.08 3.78
C GLY A 121 11.40 13.13 4.28
N LEU A 122 11.05 14.41 4.21
CA LEU A 122 11.88 15.50 4.69
C LEU A 122 12.01 15.54 6.23
N SER A 123 11.06 14.93 6.94
CA SER A 123 11.13 14.79 8.40
C SER A 123 12.07 13.68 8.88
N ALA A 124 12.44 12.76 7.98
CA ALA A 124 13.48 11.80 8.26
C ALA A 124 14.82 12.54 8.18
N GLY A 125 15.55 12.61 9.29
CA GLY A 125 16.91 13.19 9.31
C GLY A 125 17.86 12.50 8.32
N PRO A 126 19.09 12.98 8.17
CA PRO A 126 20.11 12.25 7.43
C PRO A 126 20.13 10.83 7.96
N ALA A 127 20.19 9.85 7.04
CA ALA A 127 20.01 8.42 7.31
C ALA A 127 20.60 8.07 8.68
N GLY A 128 19.70 7.93 9.66
CA GLY A 128 20.10 7.60 11.02
C GLY A 128 20.90 6.32 10.98
N GLU A 129 21.82 6.21 11.91
CA GLU A 129 22.57 4.96 12.14
C GLU A 129 21.60 3.77 12.09
N PRO A 130 22.03 2.62 11.55
CA PRO A 130 21.19 1.42 11.56
C PRO A 130 20.63 1.27 12.97
N VAL A 131 19.31 1.13 13.09
CA VAL A 131 18.66 0.94 14.40
C VAL A 131 19.43 -0.16 15.13
N ALA A 132 20.16 0.23 16.17
CA ALA A 132 21.11 -0.67 16.82
C ALA A 132 20.38 -1.79 17.56
N ASP A 133 20.75 -2.95 17.26
CA ASP A 133 21.00 -4.23 17.93
C ASP A 133 20.19 -4.65 19.18
N ALA A 134 19.83 -3.75 20.06
CA ALA A 134 19.27 -4.16 21.37
C ALA A 134 17.75 -4.37 21.36
N THR A 135 17.02 -3.70 20.45
CA THR A 135 15.56 -3.64 20.45
C THR A 135 14.91 -4.84 19.77
N LEU A 136 15.56 -5.45 18.79
CA LEU A 136 14.99 -6.59 18.05
C LEU A 136 14.88 -7.86 18.90
N LEU A 137 15.90 -8.16 19.69
CA LEU A 137 15.87 -9.26 20.64
C LEU A 137 14.84 -9.00 21.75
N GLY A 138 14.69 -7.74 22.18
CA GLY A 138 13.65 -7.32 23.13
C GLY A 138 12.23 -7.46 22.54
N THR A 139 12.03 -7.13 21.28
CA THR A 139 10.72 -7.26 20.61
C THR A 139 10.33 -8.72 20.37
N LEU A 140 11.30 -9.59 20.14
CA LEU A 140 11.07 -11.05 20.09
C LEU A 140 10.74 -11.65 21.45
N ALA A 141 11.28 -11.07 22.53
CA ALA A 141 10.97 -11.48 23.90
C ALA A 141 9.59 -11.00 24.39
N ALA A 142 9.05 -9.93 23.82
CA ALA A 142 7.74 -9.38 24.16
C ALA A 142 6.81 -9.40 22.93
N PRO A 143 5.87 -10.35 22.82
CA PRO A 143 4.96 -10.44 21.68
C PRO A 143 3.97 -9.28 21.57
N TRP A 144 3.90 -8.43 22.59
CA TRP A 144 2.93 -7.37 22.73
C TRP A 144 2.95 -6.31 21.60
N PRO A 145 4.09 -5.73 21.19
CA PRO A 145 4.12 -4.72 20.13
C PRO A 145 3.62 -5.28 18.80
N MET A 146 4.00 -6.53 18.51
CA MET A 146 3.56 -7.23 17.31
C MET A 146 2.06 -7.49 17.32
N LEU A 147 1.49 -7.94 18.43
CA LEU A 147 0.05 -8.15 18.58
C LEU A 147 -0.72 -6.84 18.48
N ALA A 148 -0.20 -5.75 19.03
CA ALA A 148 -0.82 -4.43 18.96
C ALA A 148 -1.03 -3.92 17.53
N LEU A 149 -0.18 -4.34 16.59
CA LEU A 149 -0.31 -3.99 15.17
C LEU A 149 -1.04 -5.04 14.34
N CYS A 150 -0.74 -6.32 14.58
CA CYS A 150 -1.33 -7.42 13.80
C CYS A 150 -2.82 -7.58 14.07
N VAL A 151 -3.26 -7.45 15.33
CA VAL A 151 -4.67 -7.64 15.69
C VAL A 151 -5.57 -6.60 15.04
N PRO A 152 -5.32 -5.28 15.11
CA PRO A 152 -6.14 -4.30 14.43
C PRO A 152 -6.18 -4.49 12.91
N ALA A 153 -5.05 -4.76 12.26
CA ALA A 153 -5.02 -4.99 10.82
C ALA A 153 -5.83 -6.23 10.41
N PHE A 154 -5.68 -7.32 11.16
CA PHE A 154 -6.45 -8.53 10.93
C PHE A 154 -7.95 -8.31 11.19
N VAL A 155 -8.30 -7.60 12.25
CA VAL A 155 -9.71 -7.25 12.57
C VAL A 155 -10.31 -6.39 11.48
N ILE A 156 -9.60 -5.36 11.00
CA ILE A 156 -10.06 -4.52 9.88
C ILE A 156 -10.29 -5.40 8.64
N ALA A 157 -9.32 -6.24 8.29
CA ALA A 157 -9.43 -7.13 7.14
C ALA A 157 -10.60 -8.12 7.27
N ALA A 158 -10.76 -8.74 8.44
CA ALA A 158 -11.85 -9.67 8.73
C ALA A 158 -13.22 -8.98 8.70
N LEU A 159 -13.35 -7.80 9.32
CA LEU A 159 -14.59 -7.03 9.29
C LEU A 159 -14.98 -6.64 7.86
N VAL A 160 -14.01 -6.22 7.04
CA VAL A 160 -14.26 -5.92 5.64
C VAL A 160 -14.75 -7.14 4.88
N TRP A 161 -14.18 -8.31 5.12
CA TRP A 161 -14.64 -9.56 4.51
C TRP A 161 -16.05 -9.97 4.98
N LEU A 162 -16.35 -9.82 6.26
CA LEU A 162 -17.62 -10.22 6.82
C LEU A 162 -18.78 -9.28 6.45
N VAL A 163 -18.49 -7.97 6.40
CA VAL A 163 -19.52 -6.93 6.23
C VAL A 163 -19.58 -6.41 4.80
N GLY A 164 -18.46 -6.40 4.09
CA GLY A 164 -18.33 -5.81 2.76
C GLY A 164 -19.27 -6.39 1.71
N ASP A 165 -19.63 -7.67 1.82
CA ASP A 165 -20.57 -8.33 0.90
C ASP A 165 -22.03 -8.22 1.35
N ARG A 166 -22.30 -8.09 2.65
CA ARG A 166 -23.67 -8.07 3.20
C ARG A 166 -24.43 -6.79 2.85
N LYS A 167 -23.74 -5.68 2.65
CA LYS A 167 -24.31 -4.35 2.35
C LYS A 167 -24.20 -3.95 0.87
N ALA A 168 -23.73 -4.82 0.00
CA ALA A 168 -23.43 -4.50 -1.41
C ALA A 168 -24.66 -4.48 -2.34
N GLY A 169 -25.87 -4.21 -1.84
CA GLY A 169 -27.13 -4.26 -2.60
C GLY A 169 -27.35 -3.18 -3.67
N GLY A 170 -26.45 -2.17 -3.81
CA GLY A 170 -26.60 -1.09 -4.78
C GLY A 170 -25.27 -0.64 -5.39
N ARG A 171 -25.33 0.14 -6.50
CA ARG A 171 -24.14 0.65 -7.19
C ARG A 171 -23.20 1.46 -6.27
N HIS A 172 -23.77 2.25 -5.34
CA HIS A 172 -23.02 3.02 -4.36
C HIS A 172 -22.42 2.13 -3.26
N ALA A 173 -23.17 1.14 -2.79
CA ALA A 173 -22.68 0.19 -1.79
C ALA A 173 -21.49 -0.64 -2.32
N ARG A 174 -21.46 -0.96 -3.61
CA ARG A 174 -20.32 -1.66 -4.23
C ARG A 174 -19.05 -0.82 -4.23
N ARG A 175 -19.14 0.49 -4.51
CA ARG A 175 -17.97 1.40 -4.49
C ARG A 175 -17.43 1.59 -3.08
N LEU A 176 -18.29 1.83 -2.10
CA LEU A 176 -17.87 1.91 -0.69
C LEU A 176 -17.22 0.62 -0.21
N SER A 177 -17.77 -0.51 -0.62
CA SER A 177 -17.17 -1.82 -0.38
C SER A 177 -15.77 -1.92 -1.00
N GLY A 178 -15.56 -1.42 -2.24
CA GLY A 178 -14.25 -1.40 -2.89
C GLY A 178 -13.21 -0.58 -2.12
N VAL A 179 -13.59 0.59 -1.62
CA VAL A 179 -12.73 1.43 -0.76
C VAL A 179 -12.41 0.72 0.56
N ALA A 180 -13.42 0.09 1.20
CA ALA A 180 -13.21 -0.66 2.44
C ALA A 180 -12.20 -1.81 2.23
N TYR A 181 -12.32 -2.56 1.13
CA TYR A 181 -11.32 -3.58 0.76
C TYR A 181 -9.94 -2.97 0.49
N GLY A 182 -9.86 -1.75 -0.08
CA GLY A 182 -8.63 -0.99 -0.24
C GLY A 182 -7.97 -0.64 1.10
N ILE A 183 -8.76 -0.23 2.10
CA ILE A 183 -8.29 0.05 3.46
C ILE A 183 -7.73 -1.22 4.12
N GLY A 184 -8.47 -2.33 4.07
CA GLY A 184 -8.00 -3.59 4.63
C GLY A 184 -6.75 -4.11 3.92
N ALA A 185 -6.70 -4.00 2.58
CA ALA A 185 -5.52 -4.35 1.81
C ALA A 185 -4.32 -3.47 2.20
N GLY A 186 -4.52 -2.16 2.38
CA GLY A 186 -3.48 -1.22 2.78
C GLY A 186 -2.90 -1.51 4.17
N ALA A 187 -3.76 -1.77 5.15
CA ALA A 187 -3.33 -2.13 6.50
C ALA A 187 -2.48 -3.41 6.50
N CYS A 188 -2.92 -4.44 5.77
CA CYS A 188 -2.17 -5.69 5.65
C CYS A 188 -0.88 -5.52 4.83
N ALA A 189 -0.89 -4.71 3.75
CA ALA A 189 0.30 -4.42 2.96
C ALA A 189 1.36 -3.68 3.78
N GLY A 190 0.96 -2.66 4.56
CA GLY A 190 1.89 -1.94 5.43
C GLY A 190 2.55 -2.83 6.48
N LEU A 191 1.80 -3.80 7.05
CA LEU A 191 2.39 -4.81 7.95
C LEU A 191 3.31 -5.79 7.22
N ALA A 192 2.98 -6.17 5.99
CA ALA A 192 3.86 -7.01 5.18
C ALA A 192 5.18 -6.28 4.88
N GLU A 193 5.12 -4.99 4.54
CA GLU A 193 6.32 -4.14 4.35
C GLU A 193 7.13 -4.00 5.65
N ALA A 194 6.47 -3.83 6.80
CA ALA A 194 7.15 -3.82 8.11
C ALA A 194 7.83 -5.16 8.39
N GLY A 195 7.20 -6.28 8.04
CA GLY A 195 7.81 -7.60 8.15
C GLY A 195 9.04 -7.77 7.24
N ILE A 196 9.02 -7.24 6.00
CA ILE A 196 10.19 -7.22 5.09
C ILE A 196 11.34 -6.44 5.75
N ARG A 197 11.04 -5.31 6.38
CA ARG A 197 12.03 -4.53 7.12
C ARG A 197 12.61 -5.33 8.29
N GLY A 198 11.77 -6.02 9.06
CA GLY A 198 12.22 -6.92 10.14
C GLY A 198 13.15 -8.03 9.63
N ILE A 199 12.83 -8.64 8.47
CA ILE A 199 13.70 -9.60 7.79
C ILE A 199 15.06 -8.98 7.47
N ALA A 200 15.07 -7.79 6.90
CA ALA A 200 16.29 -7.09 6.51
C ALA A 200 17.17 -6.77 7.72
N ILE A 201 16.57 -6.32 8.83
CA ILE A 201 17.30 -6.01 10.06
C ILE A 201 17.91 -7.30 10.67
N VAL A 202 17.11 -8.37 10.82
CA VAL A 202 17.62 -9.65 11.35
C VAL A 202 18.75 -10.19 10.48
N HIS A 203 18.64 -10.09 9.17
CA HIS A 203 19.69 -10.54 8.25
C HIS A 203 20.95 -9.67 8.34
N ALA A 204 20.80 -8.36 8.46
CA ALA A 204 21.94 -7.45 8.61
C ALA A 204 22.72 -7.69 9.91
N ASP A 205 22.00 -7.99 10.99
CA ASP A 205 22.57 -8.23 12.31
C ASP A 205 23.26 -9.61 12.42
N THR A 206 22.63 -10.66 11.94
CA THR A 206 23.10 -12.04 12.13
C THR A 206 23.93 -12.57 10.97
N GLY A 207 23.73 -12.06 9.74
CA GLY A 207 24.28 -12.63 8.52
C GLY A 207 23.75 -14.03 8.19
N ASP A 208 22.83 -14.58 8.99
CA ASP A 208 22.35 -15.95 8.90
C ASP A 208 20.88 -16.02 8.44
N LEU A 209 20.67 -16.71 7.33
CA LEU A 209 19.33 -16.96 6.81
C LEU A 209 18.49 -17.84 7.75
N ARG A 210 19.13 -18.69 8.55
CA ARG A 210 18.43 -19.53 9.52
C ARG A 210 17.80 -18.67 10.63
N ALA A 211 18.52 -17.69 11.15
CA ALA A 211 17.99 -16.73 12.12
C ALA A 211 16.78 -15.96 11.56
N VAL A 212 16.83 -15.58 10.28
CA VAL A 212 15.68 -14.96 9.59
C VAL A 212 14.48 -15.91 9.55
N LEU A 213 14.67 -17.18 9.23
CA LEU A 213 13.58 -18.17 9.15
C LEU A 213 13.03 -18.55 10.55
N GLU A 214 13.84 -18.47 11.59
CA GLU A 214 13.41 -18.68 12.99
C GLU A 214 12.66 -17.46 13.55
N SER A 215 12.80 -16.28 12.92
CA SER A 215 12.07 -15.07 13.29
C SER A 215 10.60 -15.12 12.81
N PRO A 216 9.68 -14.39 13.44
CA PRO A 216 8.28 -14.33 13.02
C PRO A 216 8.05 -13.53 11.73
N TYR A 217 9.01 -12.68 11.31
CA TYR A 217 8.83 -11.72 10.23
C TYR A 217 8.50 -12.31 8.86
N PRO A 218 9.14 -13.39 8.37
CA PRO A 218 8.80 -14.00 7.08
C PRO A 218 7.36 -14.52 7.06
N TYR A 219 6.91 -15.11 8.13
CA TYR A 219 5.56 -15.68 8.24
C TYR A 219 4.49 -14.59 8.29
N LEU A 220 4.75 -13.52 9.02
CA LEU A 220 3.89 -12.35 9.07
C LEU A 220 3.80 -11.67 7.70
N THR A 221 4.95 -11.44 7.06
CA THR A 221 5.03 -10.87 5.72
C THR A 221 4.18 -11.68 4.74
N LEU A 222 4.39 -12.99 4.70
CA LEU A 222 3.68 -13.87 3.77
C LEU A 222 2.18 -13.91 4.06
N GLY A 223 1.79 -14.03 5.33
CA GLY A 223 0.39 -14.06 5.76
C GLY A 223 -0.36 -12.76 5.43
N PHE A 224 0.21 -11.62 5.82
CA PHE A 224 -0.42 -10.33 5.56
C PHE A 224 -0.38 -9.93 4.08
N ALA A 225 0.68 -10.26 3.34
CA ALA A 225 0.73 -10.07 1.89
C ALA A 225 -0.35 -10.88 1.17
N ALA A 226 -0.58 -12.13 1.56
CA ALA A 226 -1.65 -12.96 0.98
C ALA A 226 -3.04 -12.37 1.25
N ILE A 227 -3.30 -11.88 2.47
CA ILE A 227 -4.55 -11.20 2.82
C ILE A 227 -4.70 -9.90 2.01
N ALA A 228 -3.64 -9.09 1.94
CA ALA A 228 -3.61 -7.83 1.20
C ALA A 228 -3.94 -8.05 -0.29
N LEU A 229 -3.28 -9.02 -0.94
CA LEU A 229 -3.52 -9.35 -2.35
C LEU A 229 -4.95 -9.84 -2.59
N GLY A 230 -5.49 -10.68 -1.71
CA GLY A 230 -6.88 -11.14 -1.79
C GLY A 230 -7.88 -9.99 -1.71
N GLN A 231 -7.68 -9.08 -0.77
CA GLN A 231 -8.54 -7.88 -0.62
C GLN A 231 -8.35 -6.89 -1.77
N LEU A 232 -7.12 -6.66 -2.20
CA LEU A 232 -6.79 -5.83 -3.34
C LEU A 232 -7.55 -6.31 -4.59
N GLN A 233 -7.56 -7.62 -4.86
CA GLN A 233 -8.24 -8.17 -6.03
C GLN A 233 -9.74 -7.91 -6.00
N VAL A 234 -10.39 -8.05 -4.84
CA VAL A 234 -11.80 -7.71 -4.65
C VAL A 234 -12.03 -6.20 -4.80
N ALA A 235 -11.14 -5.37 -4.24
CA ALA A 235 -11.21 -3.90 -4.37
C ALA A 235 -11.11 -3.47 -5.84
N LEU A 236 -10.16 -4.03 -6.58
CA LEU A 236 -9.95 -3.74 -8.00
C LEU A 236 -11.14 -4.16 -8.87
N GLN A 237 -11.91 -5.16 -8.50
CA GLN A 237 -13.16 -5.50 -9.21
C GLN A 237 -14.29 -4.49 -8.98
N ARG A 238 -14.31 -3.83 -7.82
CA ARG A 238 -15.43 -3.00 -7.37
C ARG A 238 -15.20 -1.50 -7.54
N CYS A 239 -13.94 -1.07 -7.60
CA CYS A 239 -13.56 0.32 -7.62
C CYS A 239 -12.53 0.61 -8.71
N ARG A 240 -12.30 1.89 -9.01
CA ARG A 240 -11.28 2.34 -9.96
C ARG A 240 -9.88 2.08 -9.41
N VAL A 241 -8.92 1.77 -10.30
CA VAL A 241 -7.53 1.48 -9.91
C VAL A 241 -6.91 2.65 -9.16
N ALA A 242 -7.10 3.86 -9.68
CA ALA A 242 -6.54 5.08 -9.08
C ALA A 242 -6.99 5.25 -7.61
N ILE A 243 -8.28 5.00 -7.31
CA ILE A 243 -8.81 5.11 -5.94
C ILE A 243 -8.27 3.99 -5.06
N VAL A 244 -8.28 2.76 -5.54
CA VAL A 244 -7.80 1.59 -4.77
C VAL A 244 -6.33 1.75 -4.45
N ALA A 245 -5.51 2.12 -5.43
CA ALA A 245 -4.07 2.31 -5.25
C ALA A 245 -3.77 3.44 -4.26
N ALA A 246 -4.45 4.59 -4.39
CA ALA A 246 -4.25 5.69 -3.47
C ALA A 246 -4.63 5.32 -2.02
N VAL A 247 -5.80 4.71 -1.81
CA VAL A 247 -6.26 4.28 -0.48
C VAL A 247 -5.30 3.26 0.11
N LEU A 248 -4.91 2.24 -0.67
CA LEU A 248 -3.97 1.21 -0.24
C LEU A 248 -2.62 1.82 0.15
N THR A 249 -2.08 2.72 -0.68
CA THR A 249 -0.78 3.35 -0.42
C THR A 249 -0.82 4.25 0.81
N VAL A 250 -1.87 5.08 0.97
CA VAL A 250 -2.01 5.94 2.16
C VAL A 250 -2.07 5.12 3.44
N ILE A 251 -2.96 4.12 3.47
CA ILE A 251 -3.13 3.28 4.66
C ILE A 251 -1.88 2.44 4.93
N GLY A 252 -1.26 1.87 3.88
CA GLY A 252 -0.03 1.10 4.00
C GLY A 252 1.11 1.93 4.60
N ARG A 253 1.29 3.16 4.12
CA ARG A 253 2.32 4.08 4.65
C ARG A 253 2.06 4.50 6.09
N LEU A 254 0.80 4.77 6.46
CA LEU A 254 0.43 5.05 7.84
C LEU A 254 0.75 3.86 8.76
N TYR A 255 0.40 2.66 8.33
CA TYR A 255 0.73 1.43 9.08
C TYR A 255 2.24 1.20 9.18
N LEU A 256 2.98 1.42 8.10
CA LEU A 256 4.44 1.26 8.09
C LEU A 256 5.11 2.21 9.08
N ILE A 257 4.68 3.48 9.14
CA ILE A 257 5.26 4.47 10.05
C ILE A 257 4.93 4.10 11.51
N VAL A 258 3.68 3.73 11.78
CA VAL A 258 3.29 3.28 13.13
C VAL A 258 4.06 2.02 13.52
N SER A 259 4.28 1.11 12.57
CA SER A 259 5.09 -0.10 12.80
C SER A 259 6.55 0.24 13.08
N GLY A 260 7.11 1.26 12.40
CA GLY A 260 8.45 1.77 12.69
C GLY A 260 8.62 2.16 14.15
N THR A 261 7.65 2.93 14.67
CA THR A 261 7.67 3.37 16.07
C THR A 261 7.41 2.22 17.06
N VAL A 262 6.48 1.30 16.76
CA VAL A 262 6.01 0.29 17.72
C VAL A 262 6.87 -0.97 17.71
N LEU A 263 7.35 -1.42 16.50
CA LEU A 263 8.15 -2.65 16.37
C LEU A 263 9.64 -2.39 16.41
N PHE A 264 10.07 -1.26 15.86
CA PHE A 264 11.50 -0.98 15.67
C PHE A 264 11.99 0.16 16.55
N ASP A 265 11.13 0.60 17.50
CA ASP A 265 11.45 1.65 18.49
C ASP A 265 12.01 2.94 17.84
N GLU A 266 11.51 3.25 16.62
CA GLU A 266 11.91 4.47 15.93
C GLU A 266 11.37 5.68 16.68
N GLU A 267 12.27 6.49 17.18
CA GLU A 267 11.92 7.72 17.88
C GLU A 267 11.25 8.73 16.95
N TRP A 268 10.22 9.39 17.46
CA TRP A 268 9.69 10.56 16.79
C TRP A 268 10.72 11.68 16.89
N PRO A 269 10.85 12.51 15.83
CA PRO A 269 11.79 13.61 15.88
C PRO A 269 11.54 14.48 17.11
N SER A 270 12.60 14.72 17.91
CA SER A 270 12.55 15.61 19.08
C SER A 270 12.67 17.08 18.69
N GLU A 271 13.27 17.37 17.53
CA GLU A 271 13.40 18.72 17.01
C GLU A 271 12.08 19.23 16.43
N ALA A 272 11.74 20.49 16.70
CA ALA A 272 10.47 21.09 16.32
C ALA A 272 10.21 21.06 14.80
N GLY A 273 11.24 21.29 13.98
CA GLY A 273 11.13 21.27 12.51
C GLY A 273 10.70 19.91 11.95
N PRO A 274 11.50 18.85 12.12
CA PRO A 274 11.17 17.50 11.69
C PRO A 274 9.87 16.97 12.33
N PHE A 275 9.59 17.27 13.60
CA PHE A 275 8.35 16.91 14.28
C PHE A 275 7.13 17.51 13.58
N LEU A 276 7.16 18.81 13.26
CA LEU A 276 6.08 19.49 12.55
C LEU A 276 5.89 18.92 11.13
N LEU A 277 6.97 18.65 10.41
CA LEU A 277 6.91 18.07 9.07
C LEU A 277 6.24 16.68 9.10
N ARG A 278 6.61 15.81 10.04
CA ARG A 278 6.04 14.46 10.20
C ARG A 278 4.56 14.53 10.56
N THR A 279 4.21 15.38 11.54
CA THR A 279 2.82 15.55 12.00
C THR A 279 1.94 16.15 10.90
N ALA A 280 2.43 17.18 10.20
CA ALA A 280 1.74 17.79 9.07
C ALA A 280 1.55 16.77 7.92
N GLY A 281 2.57 15.99 7.62
CA GLY A 281 2.48 14.93 6.62
C GLY A 281 1.41 13.89 6.98
N PHE A 282 1.34 13.45 8.24
CA PHE A 282 0.28 12.56 8.71
C PHE A 282 -1.11 13.18 8.57
N ALA A 283 -1.29 14.43 9.02
CA ALA A 283 -2.56 15.14 8.92
C ALA A 283 -3.01 15.30 7.46
N LEU A 284 -2.08 15.60 6.54
CA LEU A 284 -2.37 15.68 5.12
C LEU A 284 -2.73 14.33 4.51
N ALA A 285 -2.05 13.24 4.90
CA ALA A 285 -2.37 11.89 4.44
C ALA A 285 -3.79 11.48 4.87
N LEU A 286 -4.16 11.73 6.12
CA LEU A 286 -5.52 11.48 6.63
C LEU A 286 -6.56 12.37 5.92
N THR A 287 -6.23 13.63 5.65
CA THR A 287 -7.10 14.55 4.90
C THR A 287 -7.28 14.07 3.46
N ALA A 288 -6.20 13.65 2.80
CA ALA A 288 -6.26 13.06 1.48
C ALA A 288 -7.18 11.84 1.45
N LEU A 289 -7.06 10.95 2.43
CA LEU A 289 -7.92 9.78 2.56
C LEU A 289 -9.39 10.17 2.75
N ALA A 290 -9.68 11.19 3.55
CA ALA A 290 -11.05 11.66 3.81
C ALA A 290 -11.69 12.34 2.59
N LEU A 291 -10.89 12.92 1.70
CA LEU A 291 -11.37 13.54 0.46
C LEU A 291 -11.77 12.52 -0.62
N PHE A 292 -11.16 11.33 -0.61
CA PHE A 292 -11.39 10.31 -1.63
C PHE A 292 -12.84 9.79 -1.71
N PRO A 293 -13.55 9.45 -0.64
CA PRO A 293 -14.81 8.74 -0.73
C PRO A 293 -16.05 9.62 -0.58
N ARG A 294 -16.22 10.71 -1.33
CA ARG A 294 -17.53 11.37 -1.33
C ARG A 294 -18.27 11.11 -2.63
N TYR A 295 -19.53 10.65 -2.47
CA TYR A 295 -20.55 10.37 -3.45
C TYR A 295 -20.41 11.11 -4.78
N GLU A 296 -19.98 10.42 -5.82
CA GLU A 296 -20.25 10.85 -7.18
C GLU A 296 -21.75 10.67 -7.43
N GLN A 297 -22.47 11.77 -7.53
CA GLN A 297 -23.82 11.74 -8.08
C GLN A 297 -23.73 11.09 -9.46
N ALA A 298 -24.53 10.05 -9.70
CA ALA A 298 -24.64 9.46 -11.03
C ALA A 298 -24.85 10.58 -12.04
N PRO A 299 -24.16 10.55 -13.20
CA PRO A 299 -24.49 11.48 -14.27
C PRO A 299 -26.01 11.45 -14.45
N ARG A 300 -26.66 12.61 -14.34
CA ARG A 300 -28.08 12.71 -14.70
C ARG A 300 -28.20 12.12 -16.10
N PRO A 301 -29.13 11.17 -16.34
CA PRO A 301 -29.39 10.74 -17.70
C PRO A 301 -29.72 12.01 -18.50
N GLU A 302 -28.92 12.29 -19.51
CA GLU A 302 -29.27 13.31 -20.49
C GLU A 302 -30.69 13.01 -20.93
N ARG A 303 -31.61 13.92 -20.65
CA ARG A 303 -32.94 13.85 -21.22
C ARG A 303 -32.73 13.87 -22.74
N VAL A 304 -32.88 12.70 -23.36
CA VAL A 304 -33.06 12.61 -24.78
C VAL A 304 -34.21 13.57 -25.07
N ARG A 305 -33.87 14.75 -25.64
CA ARG A 305 -34.88 15.63 -26.22
C ARG A 305 -35.56 14.80 -27.31
N GLN A 306 -36.72 14.26 -26.95
CA GLN A 306 -37.67 13.83 -27.96
C GLN A 306 -38.05 15.09 -28.72
N THR A 307 -37.38 15.31 -29.86
CA THR A 307 -37.87 16.20 -30.90
C THR A 307 -39.01 15.43 -31.54
N ALA A 308 -40.23 15.84 -31.22
CA ALA A 308 -41.42 15.54 -31.98
C ALA A 308 -41.37 16.26 -33.33
#